data_33714badf6150fa4bf401f0c55707b53
#
_entry.id   33714badf6150fa4bf401f0c55707b53
#
_cell.length_a   1.000
_cell.length_b   1.000
_cell.length_c   1.000
_cell.angle_alpha   90.00
_cell.angle_beta   90.00
_cell.angle_gamma   90.00
#
_symmetry.space_group_name_H-M   'P 1'
#
loop_
_entity.id
_entity.type
_entity.pdbx_description
1 polymer ?
#
loop_
_entity_poly.entity_id
_entity_poly.type
_entity_poly.pdbx_seq_one_letter_code
_entity_poly.pdbx_strand_id
1 'polypeptide(L)'
;FMDTIDDKNITPVNVKRIVLCSGKIYYELVDKRDELKNSSVVIIRVEQLFPLNIDFIDKLHKKYNESEIFWVQEEPENMGAWGFILSKLRKYNIQLISREESAATASGSVKDSLQKQQLIIDQVFNNIN
;
A
#
# COMPACT_ATOMS: atom_id res chain seq x y z
N PHE A 1 12.30 7.47 16.63
CA PHE A 1 11.43 6.42 16.05
C PHE A 1 10.25 7.06 15.32
N MET A 2 10.10 6.74 14.05
CA MET A 2 8.97 7.20 13.27
C MET A 2 8.05 6.03 12.99
N ASP A 3 6.76 6.19 13.30
CA ASP A 3 5.78 5.15 13.06
C ASP A 3 5.28 5.12 11.61
N THR A 4 5.55 6.17 10.85
CA THR A 4 5.29 6.24 9.41
C THR A 4 6.39 7.04 8.72
N ILE A 5 6.64 6.73 7.45
CA ILE A 5 7.64 7.42 6.65
C ILE A 5 6.99 7.96 5.38
N ASP A 6 7.00 9.28 5.24
CA ASP A 6 6.48 9.97 4.06
C ASP A 6 7.51 9.94 2.92
N ASP A 7 7.02 9.97 1.71
CA ASP A 7 7.85 10.00 0.51
C ASP A 7 8.16 11.46 0.14
N LYS A 8 9.40 11.87 0.32
CA LYS A 8 9.79 13.27 0.16
C LYS A 8 10.12 13.65 -1.28
N ASN A 9 10.15 12.69 -2.19
CA ASN A 9 10.57 12.93 -3.57
C ASN A 9 9.40 13.15 -4.53
N ILE A 10 8.18 13.23 -4.00
CA ILE A 10 6.97 13.35 -4.82
C ILE A 10 6.35 14.74 -4.65
N THR A 11 6.02 15.37 -5.78
CA THR A 11 5.30 16.64 -5.78
C THR A 11 3.82 16.38 -5.48
N PRO A 12 3.27 16.97 -4.40
CA PRO A 12 1.90 16.62 -3.97
C PRO A 12 0.81 16.79 -5.01
N VAL A 13 0.91 17.81 -5.86
CA VAL A 13 -0.15 18.09 -6.86
C VAL A 13 -0.27 16.99 -7.91
N ASN A 14 0.77 16.17 -8.08
CA ASN A 14 0.77 15.12 -9.08
C ASN A 14 0.28 13.78 -8.54
N VAL A 15 0.05 13.68 -7.24
CA VAL A 15 -0.32 12.41 -6.61
C VAL A 15 -1.77 12.06 -6.91
N LYS A 16 -1.98 10.84 -7.39
CA LYS A 16 -3.30 10.26 -7.66
C LYS A 16 -3.64 9.15 -6.68
N ARG A 17 -2.64 8.58 -6.03
CA ARG A 17 -2.84 7.41 -5.19
C ARG A 17 -1.87 7.45 -4.01
N ILE A 18 -2.40 7.23 -2.81
CA ILE A 18 -1.63 7.10 -1.59
C ILE A 18 -1.61 5.63 -1.22
N VAL A 19 -0.43 5.04 -1.15
CA VAL A 19 -0.26 3.62 -0.80
C VAL A 19 0.30 3.52 0.61
N LEU A 20 -0.42 2.82 1.46
CA LEU A 20 0.03 2.49 2.81
C LEU A 20 0.42 1.03 2.83
N CYS A 21 1.56 0.72 3.41
CA CYS A 21 2.01 -0.66 3.52
C CYS A 21 2.90 -0.82 4.75
N SER A 22 3.24 -2.04 5.07
CA SER A 22 4.09 -2.36 6.21
C SER A 22 5.07 -3.45 5.79
N GLY A 23 6.29 -3.40 6.32
CA GLY A 23 7.28 -4.42 6.08
C GLY A 23 8.04 -4.26 4.78
N LYS A 24 8.61 -5.38 4.32
CA LYS A 24 9.56 -5.37 3.20
C LYS A 24 8.95 -5.03 1.85
N ILE A 25 7.64 -5.18 1.68
CA ILE A 25 6.98 -4.84 0.42
C ILE A 25 7.18 -3.36 0.06
N TYR A 26 7.38 -2.52 1.07
CA TYR A 26 7.68 -1.11 0.87
C TYR A 26 8.84 -0.91 -0.11
N TYR A 27 9.93 -1.67 0.07
CA TYR A 27 11.11 -1.52 -0.78
C TYR A 27 10.86 -1.98 -2.21
N GLU A 28 10.10 -3.05 -2.38
CA GLU A 28 9.73 -3.55 -3.71
C GLU A 28 8.85 -2.54 -4.45
N LEU A 29 7.93 -1.90 -3.74
CA LEU A 29 7.06 -0.88 -4.33
C LEU A 29 7.85 0.37 -4.72
N VAL A 30 8.76 0.82 -3.86
CA VAL A 30 9.60 1.99 -4.15
C VAL A 30 10.50 1.71 -5.36
N ASP A 31 11.12 0.53 -5.42
CA ASP A 31 11.97 0.15 -6.53
C ASP A 31 11.20 0.14 -7.84
N LYS A 32 9.98 -0.39 -7.84
CA LYS A 32 9.15 -0.41 -9.04
C LYS A 32 8.72 0.99 -9.46
N ARG A 33 8.36 1.83 -8.51
CA ARG A 33 8.02 3.22 -8.79
C ARG A 33 9.18 3.93 -9.47
N ASP A 34 10.39 3.74 -8.94
CA ASP A 34 11.58 4.39 -9.48
C ASP A 34 11.91 3.85 -10.88
N GLU A 35 11.75 2.54 -11.09
CA GLU A 35 11.92 1.93 -12.40
C GLU A 35 10.97 2.52 -13.43
N LEU A 36 9.71 2.72 -13.04
CA LEU A 36 8.67 3.29 -13.91
C LEU A 36 8.74 4.81 -14.01
N LYS A 37 9.57 5.45 -13.19
CA LYS A 37 9.63 6.92 -13.08
C LYS A 37 8.26 7.51 -12.80
N ASN A 38 7.49 6.82 -11.98
CA ASN A 38 6.11 7.22 -11.65
C ASN A 38 6.13 8.33 -10.60
N SER A 39 5.39 9.41 -10.83
CA SER A 39 5.28 10.52 -9.90
C SER A 39 3.86 10.70 -9.35
N SER A 40 2.96 9.76 -9.64
CA SER A 40 1.56 9.85 -9.23
C SER A 40 1.21 8.97 -8.04
N VAL A 41 2.12 8.12 -7.58
CA VAL A 41 1.90 7.23 -6.43
C VAL A 41 2.88 7.58 -5.33
N VAL A 42 2.36 7.92 -4.16
CA VAL A 42 3.18 8.09 -2.96
C VAL A 42 3.07 6.83 -2.11
N ILE A 43 4.20 6.34 -1.62
CA ILE A 43 4.28 5.09 -0.87
C ILE A 43 4.71 5.41 0.55
N ILE A 44 3.86 5.07 1.51
CA ILE A 44 4.06 5.36 2.92
C ILE A 44 4.23 4.05 3.67
N ARG A 45 5.34 3.90 4.38
CA ARG A 45 5.56 2.73 5.21
C ARG A 45 5.03 3.02 6.62
N VAL A 46 4.09 2.19 7.06
CA VAL A 46 3.54 2.28 8.41
C VAL A 46 4.39 1.39 9.32
N GLU A 47 5.13 2.01 10.22
CA GLU A 47 6.02 1.31 11.13
C GLU A 47 5.30 0.79 12.38
N GLN A 48 4.19 1.44 12.74
CA GLN A 48 3.46 1.08 13.94
C GLN A 48 1.97 1.04 13.64
N LEU A 49 1.37 -0.13 13.83
CA LEU A 49 -0.06 -0.34 13.62
C LEU A 49 -0.88 -0.14 14.89
N PHE A 50 -0.30 -0.38 16.05
CA PHE A 50 -0.98 -0.32 17.34
C PHE A 50 -0.22 0.57 18.31
N PRO A 51 -0.67 1.82 18.56
CA PRO A 51 -1.79 2.49 17.89
C PRO A 51 -1.41 3.03 16.52
N LEU A 52 -2.35 3.05 15.61
CA LEU A 52 -2.16 3.67 14.30
C LEU A 52 -2.28 5.19 14.45
N ASN A 53 -1.36 5.92 13.82
CA ASN A 53 -1.37 7.39 13.90
C ASN A 53 -2.36 7.96 12.89
N ILE A 54 -3.63 8.07 13.31
CA ILE A 54 -4.72 8.56 12.45
C ILE A 54 -4.48 10.03 12.04
N ASP A 55 -3.98 10.85 12.95
CA ASP A 55 -3.72 12.27 12.66
C ASP A 55 -2.72 12.41 11.52
N PHE A 56 -1.69 11.59 11.51
CA PHE A 56 -0.70 11.59 10.43
C PHE A 56 -1.35 11.20 9.10
N ILE A 57 -2.20 10.19 9.11
CA ILE A 57 -2.92 9.75 7.90
C ILE A 57 -3.82 10.87 7.37
N ASP A 58 -4.53 11.55 8.28
CA ASP A 58 -5.40 12.67 7.89
C ASP A 58 -4.60 13.81 7.24
N LYS A 59 -3.45 14.12 7.81
CA LYS A 59 -2.55 15.14 7.24
C LYS A 59 -2.04 14.74 5.86
N LEU A 60 -1.68 13.47 5.69
CA LEU A 60 -1.26 12.97 4.38
C LEU A 60 -2.36 13.07 3.35
N HIS A 61 -3.58 12.69 3.71
CA HIS A 61 -4.71 12.73 2.81
C HIS A 61 -4.95 14.15 2.30
N LYS A 62 -4.90 15.13 3.21
CA LYS A 62 -5.05 16.55 2.84
C LYS A 62 -3.87 17.05 2.02
N LYS A 63 -2.65 16.66 2.39
CA LYS A 63 -1.45 17.05 1.68
C LYS A 63 -1.48 16.64 0.22
N TYR A 64 -2.02 15.46 -0.06
CA TYR A 64 -2.06 14.89 -1.40
C TYR A 64 -3.43 15.05 -2.08
N ASN A 65 -4.14 16.13 -1.75
CA ASN A 65 -5.39 16.55 -2.41
C ASN A 65 -6.50 15.50 -2.33
N GLU A 66 -6.58 14.82 -1.19
CA GLU A 66 -7.61 13.80 -0.92
C GLU A 66 -7.60 12.68 -1.98
N SER A 67 -6.40 12.30 -2.41
CA SER A 67 -6.21 11.18 -3.34
C SER A 67 -6.67 9.86 -2.72
N GLU A 68 -6.99 8.89 -3.57
CA GLU A 68 -7.40 7.56 -3.12
C GLU A 68 -6.33 6.93 -2.23
N ILE A 69 -6.77 6.27 -1.16
CA ILE A 69 -5.87 5.58 -0.22
C ILE A 69 -6.03 4.08 -0.39
N PHE A 70 -4.91 3.39 -0.52
CA PHE A 70 -4.86 1.94 -0.63
C PHE A 70 -4.01 1.37 0.49
N TRP A 71 -4.47 0.26 1.05
CA TRP A 71 -3.64 -0.59 1.90
C TRP A 71 -3.13 -1.75 1.04
N VAL A 72 -1.82 -1.93 1.01
CA VAL A 72 -1.19 -2.99 0.20
C VAL A 72 -0.52 -3.97 1.15
N GLN A 73 -0.87 -5.25 1.03
CA GLN A 73 -0.30 -6.29 1.87
C GLN A 73 0.00 -7.54 1.04
N GLU A 74 0.98 -8.31 1.50
CA GLU A 74 1.36 -9.55 0.84
C GLU A 74 0.40 -10.69 1.19
N GLU A 75 -0.21 -10.64 2.37
CA GLU A 75 -1.12 -11.65 2.86
C GLU A 75 -2.48 -11.56 2.15
N PRO A 76 -3.26 -12.65 2.09
CA PRO A 76 -4.64 -12.58 1.62
C PRO A 76 -5.52 -11.64 2.46
N GLU A 77 -6.66 -11.26 1.91
CA GLU A 77 -7.56 -10.29 2.54
C GLU A 77 -7.95 -10.64 3.98
N ASN A 78 -8.17 -11.92 4.25
CA ASN A 78 -8.58 -12.38 5.58
C ASN A 78 -7.43 -12.51 6.57
N MET A 79 -6.20 -12.18 6.14
CA MET A 79 -5.01 -12.27 6.97
C MET A 79 -4.29 -10.91 6.99
N GLY A 80 -3.24 -10.81 7.79
CA GLY A 80 -2.49 -9.56 7.89
C GLY A 80 -3.27 -8.46 8.59
N ALA A 81 -2.97 -7.23 8.28
CA ALA A 81 -3.49 -6.06 9.00
C ALA A 81 -4.74 -5.45 8.40
N TRP A 82 -5.26 -5.96 7.28
CA TRP A 82 -6.35 -5.30 6.56
C TRP A 82 -7.59 -5.04 7.42
N GLY A 83 -8.03 -6.04 8.18
CA GLY A 83 -9.22 -5.87 9.02
C GLY A 83 -9.08 -4.72 9.99
N PHE A 84 -7.91 -4.62 10.63
CA PHE A 84 -7.61 -3.53 11.56
C PHE A 84 -7.56 -2.19 10.84
N ILE A 85 -6.85 -2.13 9.72
CA ILE A 85 -6.71 -0.90 8.93
C ILE A 85 -8.08 -0.41 8.47
N LEU A 86 -8.90 -1.31 7.94
CA LEU A 86 -10.24 -0.96 7.50
C LEU A 86 -11.07 -0.38 8.65
N SER A 87 -11.00 -0.99 9.84
CA SER A 87 -11.77 -0.52 10.99
C SER A 87 -11.37 0.90 11.41
N LYS A 88 -10.11 1.29 11.19
CA LYS A 88 -9.61 2.60 11.62
C LYS A 88 -9.71 3.67 10.53
N LEU A 89 -9.66 3.28 9.26
CA LEU A 89 -9.57 4.23 8.15
C LEU A 89 -10.78 4.17 7.22
N ARG A 90 -11.88 3.60 7.68
CA ARG A 90 -13.09 3.42 6.86
C ARG A 90 -13.59 4.74 6.26
N LYS A 91 -13.46 5.84 6.97
CA LYS A 91 -13.97 7.14 6.51
C LYS A 91 -13.26 7.64 5.25
N TYR A 92 -12.09 7.11 4.94
CA TYR A 92 -11.34 7.51 3.75
C TYR A 92 -11.68 6.65 2.54
N ASN A 93 -12.65 5.75 2.67
CA ASN A 93 -13.00 4.79 1.61
C ASN A 93 -11.76 3.99 1.15
N ILE A 94 -10.97 3.54 2.11
CA ILE A 94 -9.72 2.84 1.85
C ILE A 94 -9.96 1.55 1.09
N GLN A 95 -9.10 1.27 0.13
CA GLN A 95 -9.18 0.09 -0.71
C GLN A 95 -8.01 -0.85 -0.43
N LEU A 96 -8.19 -2.11 -0.79
CA LEU A 96 -7.20 -3.16 -0.54
C LEU A 96 -6.58 -3.66 -1.83
N ILE A 97 -5.26 -3.83 -1.80
CA ILE A 97 -4.54 -4.62 -2.79
C ILE A 97 -3.81 -5.71 -2.02
N SER A 98 -4.16 -6.97 -2.29
CA SER A 98 -3.58 -8.11 -1.58
C SER A 98 -3.56 -9.33 -2.49
N ARG A 99 -2.96 -10.43 -1.97
CA ARG A 99 -3.06 -11.70 -2.66
C ARG A 99 -4.51 -12.17 -2.65
N GLU A 100 -4.91 -12.82 -3.74
CA GLU A 100 -6.23 -13.43 -3.80
C GLU A 100 -6.31 -14.57 -2.79
N GLU A 101 -7.48 -14.68 -2.15
CA GLU A 101 -7.75 -15.85 -1.34
C GLU A 101 -7.82 -17.04 -2.27
N SER A 102 -6.99 -18.03 -2.00
CA SER A 102 -7.01 -19.28 -2.75
C SER A 102 -7.59 -20.36 -1.85
N ALA A 103 -8.64 -21.01 -2.33
CA ALA A 103 -9.14 -22.21 -1.69
C ALA A 103 -8.15 -23.37 -1.83
N ALA A 104 -7.25 -23.25 -2.79
CA ALA A 104 -6.16 -24.21 -2.93
C ALA A 104 -5.08 -23.82 -1.95
N THR A 105 -4.88 -24.67 -0.97
CA THR A 105 -3.78 -24.50 -0.05
C THR A 105 -2.47 -24.60 -0.81
N ALA A 106 -1.69 -23.58 -0.69
CA ALA A 106 -0.29 -23.66 -1.02
C ALA A 106 -0.01 -24.13 -2.43
N SER A 107 0.03 -23.23 -3.33
CA SER A 107 0.93 -23.46 -4.42
C SER A 107 2.30 -23.68 -3.78
N GLY A 108 2.77 -24.84 -3.73
CA GLY A 108 4.06 -25.15 -3.16
C GLY A 108 5.23 -24.68 -4.00
N SER A 109 5.00 -23.84 -5.01
CA SER A 109 6.07 -23.47 -5.93
C SER A 109 6.52 -22.04 -5.68
N VAL A 110 7.81 -21.83 -5.58
CA VAL A 110 8.44 -20.51 -5.44
C VAL A 110 8.03 -19.63 -6.61
N LYS A 111 7.94 -20.20 -7.81
CA LYS A 111 7.58 -19.48 -9.02
C LYS A 111 6.16 -18.87 -8.89
N ASP A 112 5.21 -19.65 -8.36
CA ASP A 112 3.85 -19.20 -8.18
C ASP A 112 3.77 -18.07 -7.14
N SER A 113 4.55 -18.20 -6.06
CA SER A 113 4.64 -17.16 -5.05
C SER A 113 5.19 -15.85 -5.63
N LEU A 114 6.21 -15.94 -6.48
CA LEU A 114 6.79 -14.76 -7.12
C LEU A 114 5.81 -14.10 -8.09
N GLN A 115 5.02 -14.91 -8.82
CA GLN A 115 4.00 -14.39 -9.72
C GLN A 115 2.91 -13.64 -8.96
N LYS A 116 2.47 -14.19 -7.82
CA LYS A 116 1.46 -13.53 -6.99
C LYS A 116 1.98 -12.22 -6.42
N GLN A 117 3.23 -12.20 -6.01
CA GLN A 117 3.87 -10.99 -5.52
C GLN A 117 3.94 -9.93 -6.61
N GLN A 118 4.31 -10.32 -7.83
CA GLN A 118 4.38 -9.39 -8.94
C GLN A 118 3.01 -8.80 -9.28
N LEU A 119 1.94 -9.60 -9.17
CA LEU A 119 0.59 -9.11 -9.42
C LEU A 119 0.19 -8.00 -8.45
N ILE A 120 0.56 -8.13 -7.17
CA ILE A 120 0.30 -7.09 -6.19
C ILE A 120 1.00 -5.78 -6.60
N ILE A 121 2.27 -5.88 -6.92
CA ILE A 121 3.07 -4.72 -7.30
C ILE A 121 2.50 -4.06 -8.56
N ASP A 122 2.14 -4.85 -9.55
CA ASP A 122 1.57 -4.34 -10.79
C ASP A 122 0.25 -3.61 -10.55
N GLN A 123 -0.60 -4.13 -9.66
CA GLN A 123 -1.88 -3.49 -9.35
C GLN A 123 -1.72 -2.10 -8.73
N VAL A 124 -0.65 -1.90 -7.96
CA VAL A 124 -0.39 -0.60 -7.33
C VAL A 124 -0.20 0.49 -8.39
N PHE A 125 0.37 0.15 -9.53
CA PHE A 125 0.73 1.11 -10.57
C PHE A 125 -0.18 1.07 -11.79
N ASN A 126 -1.19 0.19 -11.80
CA ASN A 126 -2.13 0.08 -12.92
C ASN A 126 -3.31 1.04 -12.74
N ASN A 127 -3.88 1.46 -13.88
CA ASN A 127 -5.13 2.24 -13.93
C ASN A 127 -5.06 3.55 -13.14
N ILE A 128 -3.93 4.20 -13.18
CA ILE A 128 -3.75 5.51 -12.58
C ILE A 128 -3.93 6.55 -13.67
N ASN A 129 -4.97 7.36 -13.51
CA ASN A 129 -5.27 8.42 -14.48
C ASN A 129 -4.72 9.76 -14.03
#